data_21de7db81ec11245b3ae254c3a6d11b2
#
_entry.id   21de7db81ec11245b3ae254c3a6d11b2
#
_cell.length_a   1.000
_cell.length_b   1.000
_cell.length_c   1.000
_cell.angle_alpha   90.00
_cell.angle_beta   90.00
_cell.angle_gamma   90.00
#
_symmetry.space_group_name_H-M   'P 1'
#
loop_
_entity.id
_entity.type
_entity.pdbx_description
1 polymer ?
#
loop_
_entity_poly.entity_id
_entity_poly.type
_entity_poly.pdbx_seq_one_letter_code
_entity_poly.pdbx_strand_id
1 'polypeptide(L)'
;MQIEKHISDLLYRYQCVTVPGFGAFLTETVSAHVTGSASSFFPPKKVVSFNANVKNNDGLLANHVALQEKMSYELAVIKIGDVVNEWTYLLQNRNRVVLKNIGEISVNNEMNWVFEPANTVNYLTDSFG
;
A
#
# COMPACT_ATOMS: atom_id res chain seq x y z
N MET A 1 8.78 -4.72 13.76
CA MET A 1 7.46 -4.74 13.06
C MET A 1 7.66 -4.26 11.63
N GLN A 2 7.18 -5.05 10.68
CA GLN A 2 7.21 -4.67 9.27
C GLN A 2 5.82 -4.24 8.86
N ILE A 3 5.58 -2.95 8.86
CA ILE A 3 4.25 -2.41 8.61
C ILE A 3 3.79 -2.64 7.17
N GLU A 4 4.72 -2.68 6.22
CA GLU A 4 4.41 -2.96 4.82
C GLU A 4 3.82 -4.35 4.63
N LYS A 5 4.19 -5.31 5.47
CA LYS A 5 3.59 -6.63 5.45
C LYS A 5 2.12 -6.58 5.85
N HIS A 6 1.80 -5.81 6.89
CA HIS A 6 0.42 -5.64 7.34
C HIS A 6 -0.42 -4.93 6.29
N ILE A 7 0.14 -3.91 5.64
CA ILE A 7 -0.54 -3.22 4.54
C ILE A 7 -0.82 -4.20 3.40
N SER A 8 0.19 -4.99 3.02
CA SER A 8 0.05 -5.98 1.96
C SER A 8 -1.01 -7.02 2.29
N ASP A 9 -1.00 -7.54 3.51
CA ASP A 9 -2.01 -8.51 3.96
C ASP A 9 -3.42 -7.96 3.84
N LEU A 10 -3.61 -6.69 4.21
CA LEU A 10 -4.93 -6.06 4.12
C LEU A 10 -5.36 -5.78 2.68
N LEU A 11 -4.40 -5.50 1.79
CA LEU A 11 -4.73 -5.25 0.38
C LEU A 11 -5.25 -6.49 -0.35
N TYR A 12 -5.01 -7.69 0.17
CA TYR A 12 -5.65 -8.90 -0.34
C TYR A 12 -7.16 -8.94 -0.06
N ARG A 13 -7.59 -8.22 0.97
CA ARG A 13 -8.98 -8.29 1.46
C ARG A 13 -9.76 -7.00 1.23
N TYR A 14 -9.09 -5.86 1.17
CA TYR A 14 -9.71 -4.53 1.09
C TYR A 14 -9.15 -3.76 -0.09
N GLN A 15 -10.00 -2.96 -0.70
CA GLN A 15 -9.61 -2.13 -1.84
C GLN A 15 -8.86 -0.86 -1.42
N CYS A 16 -8.93 -0.49 -0.15
CA CYS A 16 -8.28 0.70 0.36
C CYS A 16 -7.74 0.44 1.75
N VAL A 17 -6.47 0.74 1.96
CA VAL A 17 -5.81 0.65 3.27
C VAL A 17 -5.17 1.99 3.55
N THR A 18 -5.69 2.70 4.53
CA THR A 18 -5.16 4.00 4.93
C THR A 18 -4.07 3.82 5.98
N VAL A 19 -2.94 4.46 5.73
CA VAL A 19 -1.88 4.61 6.73
C VAL A 19 -2.06 5.99 7.35
N PRO A 20 -2.51 6.07 8.61
CA PRO A 20 -2.84 7.35 9.23
C PRO A 20 -1.69 8.35 9.19
N GLY A 21 -1.96 9.55 8.74
CA GLY A 21 -0.98 10.63 8.64
C GLY A 21 -0.05 10.54 7.43
N PHE A 22 -0.17 9.50 6.61
CA PHE A 22 0.72 9.30 5.46
C PHE A 22 -0.05 9.30 4.14
N GLY A 23 -1.00 8.39 3.98
CA GLY A 23 -1.80 8.27 2.78
C GLY A 23 -2.50 6.93 2.70
N ALA A 24 -3.18 6.68 1.60
CA ALA A 24 -3.93 5.44 1.40
C ALA A 24 -3.41 4.67 0.20
N PHE A 25 -3.27 3.36 0.36
CA PHE A 25 -2.99 2.44 -0.72
C PHE A 25 -4.31 1.87 -1.22
N LEU A 26 -4.49 1.86 -2.54
CA LEU A 26 -5.70 1.40 -3.18
C LEU A 26 -5.37 0.33 -4.20
N THR A 27 -6.29 -0.61 -4.37
CA THR A 27 -6.17 -1.60 -5.42
C THR A 27 -7.31 -1.42 -6.41
N GLU A 28 -6.99 -1.50 -7.68
CA GLU A 28 -7.97 -1.47 -8.76
C GLU A 28 -7.82 -2.73 -9.60
N THR A 29 -8.96 -3.32 -9.97
CA THR A 29 -8.96 -4.44 -10.89
C THR A 29 -8.87 -3.90 -12.30
N VAL A 30 -7.83 -4.28 -13.02
CA VAL A 30 -7.64 -3.89 -14.40
C VAL A 30 -7.99 -5.08 -15.26
N SER A 31 -9.04 -4.91 -16.09
CA SER A 31 -9.38 -5.91 -17.09
C SER A 31 -8.29 -5.93 -18.14
N ALA A 32 -7.86 -7.13 -18.53
CA ALA A 32 -6.96 -7.25 -19.65
C ALA A 32 -7.74 -6.87 -20.92
N HIS A 33 -7.55 -5.65 -21.39
CA HIS A 33 -8.08 -5.26 -22.68
C HIS A 33 -7.22 -5.83 -23.78
N VAL A 34 -7.79 -6.76 -24.49
CA VAL A 34 -7.19 -7.20 -25.74
C VAL A 34 -7.88 -6.46 -26.86
N THR A 35 -7.26 -5.40 -27.33
CA THR A 35 -7.72 -4.74 -28.54
C THR A 35 -7.40 -5.65 -29.72
N GLY A 36 -8.43 -6.15 -30.38
CA GLY A 36 -8.33 -6.76 -31.70
C GLY A 36 -8.08 -8.26 -31.75
N SER A 37 -7.95 -8.93 -30.66
CA SER A 37 -7.81 -10.39 -30.67
C SER A 37 -8.60 -10.99 -29.54
N ALA A 38 -9.66 -11.70 -29.87
CA ALA A 38 -10.52 -12.37 -28.91
C ALA A 38 -9.88 -13.58 -28.27
N SER A 39 -8.61 -13.87 -28.59
CA SER A 39 -7.97 -15.11 -28.16
C SER A 39 -7.10 -14.98 -26.92
N SER A 40 -6.95 -13.79 -26.36
CA SER A 40 -6.08 -13.63 -25.22
C SER A 40 -6.90 -13.53 -23.95
N PHE A 41 -6.88 -14.59 -23.19
CA PHE A 41 -7.46 -14.61 -21.87
C PHE A 41 -6.38 -14.25 -20.86
N PHE A 42 -6.20 -12.97 -20.62
CA PHE A 42 -5.37 -12.55 -19.49
C PHE A 42 -6.27 -12.39 -18.28
N PRO A 43 -5.94 -13.04 -17.16
CA PRO A 43 -6.72 -12.85 -15.95
C PRO A 43 -6.68 -11.39 -15.52
N PRO A 44 -7.76 -10.85 -14.96
CA PRO A 44 -7.73 -9.50 -14.41
C PRO A 44 -6.69 -9.43 -13.30
N LYS A 45 -5.99 -8.32 -13.21
CA LYS A 45 -5.01 -8.09 -12.15
C LYS A 45 -5.37 -6.87 -11.33
N LYS A 46 -5.00 -6.91 -10.07
CA LYS A 46 -5.12 -5.76 -9.20
C LYS A 46 -3.85 -4.94 -9.28
N VAL A 47 -4.01 -3.65 -9.52
CA VAL A 47 -2.91 -2.69 -9.55
C VAL A 47 -3.01 -1.81 -8.31
N VAL A 48 -1.89 -1.61 -7.64
CA VAL A 48 -1.82 -0.77 -6.45
C VAL A 48 -1.57 0.67 -6.87
N SER A 49 -2.29 1.60 -6.25
CA SER A 49 -2.06 3.03 -6.38
C SER A 49 -1.99 3.66 -4.99
N PHE A 50 -1.55 4.90 -4.91
CA PHE A 50 -1.38 5.61 -3.65
C PHE A 50 -2.00 7.00 -3.73
N ASN A 51 -2.75 7.37 -2.69
CA ASN A 51 -3.36 8.69 -2.58
C ASN A 51 -2.91 9.36 -1.28
N ALA A 52 -2.02 10.35 -1.39
CA ALA A 52 -1.47 11.05 -0.25
C ALA A 52 -2.48 11.98 0.44
N ASN A 53 -3.64 12.22 -0.16
CA ASN A 53 -4.66 13.10 0.40
C ASN A 53 -5.59 12.38 1.38
N VAL A 54 -5.62 11.06 1.37
CA VAL A 54 -6.46 10.26 2.27
C VAL A 54 -5.59 9.79 3.43
N LYS A 55 -5.70 10.45 4.57
CA LYS A 55 -4.82 10.25 5.74
C LYS A 55 -5.58 9.94 7.02
N ASN A 56 -6.89 9.82 6.97
CA ASN A 56 -7.72 9.62 8.14
C ASN A 56 -7.51 8.24 8.75
N ASN A 57 -7.40 8.20 10.08
CA ASN A 57 -7.33 6.91 10.77
C ASN A 57 -8.71 6.29 10.83
N ASP A 58 -8.96 5.31 9.97
CA ASP A 58 -10.20 4.54 9.98
C ASP A 58 -10.13 3.32 10.91
N GLY A 59 -8.97 3.10 11.54
CA GLY A 59 -8.76 2.00 12.46
C GLY A 59 -8.39 0.68 11.83
N LEU A 60 -8.49 0.54 10.52
CA LEU A 60 -8.27 -0.75 9.86
C LEU A 60 -6.84 -1.27 10.06
N LEU A 61 -5.86 -0.44 9.73
CA LEU A 61 -4.45 -0.85 9.85
C LEU A 61 -4.05 -1.03 11.31
N ALA A 62 -4.42 -0.10 12.17
CA ALA A 62 -4.06 -0.17 13.58
C ALA A 62 -4.68 -1.39 14.28
N ASN A 63 -5.93 -1.72 13.98
CA ASN A 63 -6.55 -2.93 14.50
C ASN A 63 -5.85 -4.19 14.02
N HIS A 64 -5.49 -4.24 12.75
CA HIS A 64 -4.79 -5.40 12.19
C HIS A 64 -3.41 -5.57 12.84
N VAL A 65 -2.65 -4.49 12.97
CA VAL A 65 -1.34 -4.52 13.63
C VAL A 65 -1.47 -4.96 15.08
N ALA A 66 -2.45 -4.41 15.80
CA ALA A 66 -2.66 -4.76 17.21
C ALA A 66 -2.95 -6.26 17.37
N LEU A 67 -3.78 -6.82 16.51
CA LEU A 67 -4.11 -8.25 16.57
C LEU A 67 -2.93 -9.13 16.18
N GLN A 68 -2.22 -8.80 15.11
CA GLN A 68 -1.13 -9.63 14.59
C GLN A 68 0.12 -9.55 15.48
N GLU A 69 0.41 -8.37 16.02
CA GLU A 69 1.61 -8.14 16.84
C GLU A 69 1.32 -8.30 18.35
N LYS A 70 0.08 -8.61 18.71
CA LYS A 70 -0.34 -8.83 20.09
C LYS A 70 -0.05 -7.62 21.00
N MET A 71 -0.50 -6.46 20.56
CA MET A 71 -0.37 -5.22 21.32
C MET A 71 -1.72 -4.49 21.38
N SER A 72 -1.82 -3.46 22.22
CA SER A 72 -3.01 -2.64 22.28
C SER A 72 -3.20 -1.81 21.03
N TYR A 73 -4.44 -1.39 20.77
CA TYR A 73 -4.74 -0.49 19.64
C TYR A 73 -3.95 0.81 19.76
N GLU A 74 -3.90 1.38 20.96
CA GLU A 74 -3.20 2.64 21.21
C GLU A 74 -1.71 2.52 20.90
N LEU A 75 -1.10 1.41 21.30
CA LEU A 75 0.32 1.17 20.99
C LEU A 75 0.53 0.97 19.50
N ALA A 76 -0.38 0.29 18.82
CA ALA A 76 -0.31 0.11 17.38
C ALA A 76 -0.35 1.45 16.65
N VAL A 77 -1.23 2.37 17.07
CA VAL A 77 -1.32 3.72 16.50
C VAL A 77 0.01 4.47 16.68
N ILE A 78 0.61 4.38 17.87
CA ILE A 78 1.90 5.03 18.14
C ILE A 78 3.00 4.46 17.23
N LYS A 79 3.07 3.16 17.10
CA LYS A 79 4.11 2.52 16.27
C LYS A 79 3.92 2.82 14.79
N ILE A 80 2.69 2.89 14.32
CA ILE A 80 2.41 3.33 12.94
C ILE A 80 2.88 4.77 12.75
N GLY A 81 2.59 5.64 13.71
CA GLY A 81 3.03 7.04 13.68
C GLY A 81 4.55 7.16 13.61
N ASP A 82 5.27 6.33 14.36
CA ASP A 82 6.74 6.34 14.33
C ASP A 82 7.27 5.95 12.96
N VAL A 83 6.68 4.93 12.34
CA VAL A 83 7.06 4.52 10.99
C VAL A 83 6.74 5.61 9.97
N VAL A 84 5.58 6.24 10.08
CA VAL A 84 5.18 7.34 9.18
C VAL A 84 6.14 8.51 9.31
N ASN A 85 6.58 8.85 10.52
CA ASN A 85 7.56 9.91 10.74
C ASN A 85 8.88 9.57 10.05
N GLU A 86 9.33 8.33 10.14
CA GLU A 86 10.54 7.87 9.48
C GLU A 86 10.41 7.95 7.96
N TRP A 87 9.30 7.49 7.40
CA TRP A 87 9.05 7.55 5.96
C TRP A 87 9.00 8.99 5.46
N THR A 88 8.31 9.86 6.20
CA THR A 88 8.21 11.28 5.85
C THR A 88 9.59 11.94 5.88
N TYR A 89 10.41 11.61 6.87
CA TYR A 89 11.78 12.11 6.96
C TYR A 89 12.62 11.67 5.76
N LEU A 90 12.52 10.39 5.38
CA LEU A 90 13.24 9.89 4.21
C LEU A 90 12.84 10.65 2.94
N LEU A 91 11.55 10.87 2.74
CA LEU A 91 11.06 11.59 1.57
C LEU A 91 11.45 13.06 1.57
N GLN A 92 11.49 13.70 2.73
CA GLN A 92 11.97 15.09 2.86
C GLN A 92 13.44 15.21 2.48
N ASN A 93 14.23 14.16 2.68
CA ASN A 93 15.64 14.13 2.33
C ASN A 93 15.89 13.50 0.96
N ARG A 94 14.86 13.42 0.13
CA ARG A 94 14.90 12.88 -1.24
C ARG A 94 15.34 11.41 -1.30
N ASN A 95 15.12 10.69 -0.23
CA ASN A 95 15.31 9.25 -0.21
C ASN A 95 14.02 8.55 -0.60
N ARG A 96 14.13 7.26 -0.89
CA ARG A 96 12.98 6.44 -1.28
C ARG A 96 12.44 5.67 -0.09
N VAL A 97 11.14 5.42 -0.11
CA VAL A 97 10.48 4.48 0.79
C VAL A 97 10.13 3.26 -0.02
N VAL A 98 10.80 2.15 0.24
CA VAL A 98 10.56 0.89 -0.45
C VAL A 98 9.66 0.02 0.41
N LEU A 99 8.49 -0.31 -0.13
CA LEU A 99 7.49 -1.12 0.55
C LEU A 99 7.43 -2.46 -0.17
N LYS A 100 8.03 -3.48 0.42
CA LYS A 100 8.15 -4.80 -0.19
C LYS A 100 6.77 -5.32 -0.59
N ASN A 101 6.65 -5.79 -1.82
CA ASN A 101 5.44 -6.33 -2.43
C ASN A 101 4.32 -5.31 -2.68
N ILE A 102 4.56 -4.04 -2.40
CA ILE A 102 3.56 -2.98 -2.61
C ILE A 102 4.04 -2.01 -3.69
N GLY A 103 5.21 -1.44 -3.48
CA GLY A 103 5.77 -0.48 -4.39
C GLY A 103 6.80 0.40 -3.72
N GLU A 104 7.05 1.54 -4.34
CA GLU A 104 8.09 2.46 -3.92
C GLU A 104 7.58 3.89 -4.02
N ILE A 105 7.83 4.69 -2.99
CA ILE A 105 7.49 6.11 -2.99
C ILE A 105 8.78 6.90 -3.05
N SER A 106 8.84 7.87 -3.94
CA SER A 106 9.96 8.78 -4.08
C SER A 106 9.43 10.20 -4.28
N VAL A 107 10.32 11.16 -4.36
CA VAL A 107 9.95 12.55 -4.63
C VAL A 107 10.55 12.97 -5.97
N ASN A 108 9.76 13.76 -6.71
CA ASN A 108 10.24 14.32 -7.97
C ASN A 108 10.96 15.66 -7.73
N ASN A 109 11.36 16.35 -8.81
CA ASN A 109 12.08 17.62 -8.72
C ASN A 109 11.27 18.72 -8.03
N GLU A 110 9.94 18.59 -8.00
CA GLU A 110 9.04 19.55 -7.38
C GLU A 110 8.67 19.17 -5.94
N MET A 111 9.34 18.15 -5.38
CA MET A 111 9.09 17.61 -4.04
C MET A 111 7.70 16.99 -3.89
N ASN A 112 7.07 16.58 -4.98
CA ASN A 112 5.84 15.80 -4.95
C ASN A 112 6.16 14.32 -4.82
N TRP A 113 5.33 13.61 -4.06
CA TRP A 113 5.50 12.17 -3.88
C TRP A 113 5.02 11.43 -5.14
N VAL A 114 5.85 10.50 -5.59
CA VAL A 114 5.56 9.67 -6.75
C VAL A 114 5.58 8.21 -6.31
N PHE A 115 4.51 7.49 -6.60
CA PHE A 115 4.41 6.08 -6.25
C PHE A 115 4.56 5.22 -7.50
N GLU A 116 5.42 4.20 -7.41
CA GLU A 116 5.54 3.16 -8.43
C GLU A 116 5.15 1.82 -7.83
N PRO A 117 4.12 1.15 -8.37
CA PRO A 117 3.72 -0.14 -7.83
C PRO A 117 4.75 -1.23 -8.14
N ALA A 118 4.82 -2.21 -7.26
CA ALA A 118 5.65 -3.39 -7.49
C ALA A 118 5.02 -4.24 -8.59
N ASN A 119 5.81 -4.60 -9.59
CA ASN A 119 5.32 -5.34 -10.75
C ASN A 119 5.27 -6.85 -10.52
N THR A 120 5.80 -7.31 -9.40
CA THR A 120 5.99 -8.75 -9.14
C THR A 120 4.83 -9.38 -8.38
N VAL A 121 3.86 -8.59 -7.89
CA VAL A 121 2.75 -9.10 -7.09
C VAL A 121 1.45 -8.89 -7.84
N ASN A 122 0.69 -9.98 -7.99
CA ASN A 122 -0.68 -9.94 -8.51
C ASN A 122 -1.62 -10.35 -7.37
N TYR A 123 -2.20 -9.38 -6.70
CA TYR A 123 -3.05 -9.64 -5.55
C TYR A 123 -4.28 -10.48 -5.89
N LEU A 124 -4.82 -10.33 -7.08
CA LEU A 124 -5.99 -11.10 -7.48
C LEU A 124 -5.64 -12.58 -7.69
N THR A 125 -4.53 -12.85 -8.34
CA THR A 125 -4.07 -14.22 -8.56
C THR A 125 -3.67 -14.88 -7.25
N ASP A 126 -2.92 -14.16 -6.41
CA ASP A 126 -2.45 -14.68 -5.13
C ASP A 126 -3.60 -14.97 -4.17
N SER A 127 -4.69 -14.22 -4.26
CA SER A 127 -5.86 -14.45 -3.40
C SER A 127 -6.63 -15.72 -3.77
N PHE A 128 -6.44 -16.25 -4.97
CA PHE A 128 -7.03 -17.51 -5.41
C PHE A 128 -6.13 -18.70 -5.19
N GLY A 129 -4.90 -18.47 -4.92
CA GLY A 129 -3.91 -19.51 -4.69
C GLY A 129 -3.50 -19.56 -3.25
#